data_d157f5cd135d94e4e4c5d79d9680114f
#
_entry.id   d157f5cd135d94e4e4c5d79d9680114f
#
_cell.length_a   1.000
_cell.length_b   1.000
_cell.length_c   1.000
_cell.angle_alpha   90.00
_cell.angle_beta   90.00
_cell.angle_gamma   90.00
#
_symmetry.space_group_name_H-M   'P 1'
#
loop_
_entity.id
_entity.type
_entity.pdbx_description
1 polymer ?
#
loop_
_entity_poly.entity_id
_entity_poly.type
_entity_poly.pdbx_seq_one_letter_code
_entity_poly.pdbx_strand_id
1 'polypeptide(L)'
;LGSGFKKVIDMGTVADAKGADGRPIGDDDVAHGKERLAHIDDDGVNFKSHINGSIHRFTPEVSMQVQHQIGADIMFAFDELTTLYNSRGYQEEALERTCLWALRCIAEHERLTDERTGKPYQALFGVIQGAQYEDLRRKACRDLGDMPFDGFGIGGALEKENLGTIVRWCAEELPEAKPRHLLGISEPDDIFVGLENGVYTFDCVSPTRVARNAALYSPTGRFNVTNARFKADFSPIYEGCDCYTCTHYTRAYLRHLFKADERLAATLASIHNERFIVRMVD
;
A
#
# COMPACT_ATOMS: atom_id res chain seq x y z
N LEU A 1 7.12 -7.55 -3.20
CA LEU A 1 7.85 -6.45 -3.84
C LEU A 1 8.13 -5.28 -2.89
N GLY A 2 7.30 -5.04 -1.86
CA GLY A 2 7.44 -3.89 -0.95
C GLY A 2 8.65 -3.89 0.02
N SER A 3 9.43 -4.97 0.13
CA SER A 3 10.57 -5.01 1.07
C SER A 3 11.83 -4.26 0.58
N GLY A 4 11.91 -3.93 -0.71
CA GLY A 4 13.03 -3.14 -1.27
C GLY A 4 12.95 -1.65 -0.95
N PHE A 5 11.75 -1.13 -0.79
CA PHE A 5 11.47 0.29 -0.63
C PHE A 5 12.04 0.88 0.68
N LYS A 6 11.88 0.18 1.78
CA LYS A 6 12.37 0.65 3.09
C LYS A 6 13.90 0.71 3.18
N LYS A 7 14.62 -0.16 2.47
CA LYS A 7 16.08 -0.13 2.46
C LYS A 7 16.67 1.05 1.68
N VAL A 8 15.93 1.58 0.70
CA VAL A 8 16.35 2.77 -0.06
C VAL A 8 16.11 4.04 0.77
N ILE A 9 15.02 4.10 1.54
CA ILE A 9 14.71 5.23 2.43
C ILE A 9 15.70 5.29 3.61
N ASP A 10 16.10 4.15 4.17
CA ASP A 10 17.07 4.07 5.28
C ASP A 10 18.52 4.44 4.85
N MET A 11 18.79 4.62 3.57
CA MET A 11 20.12 5.01 3.03
C MET A 11 20.34 6.53 2.89
N GLY A 12 19.43 7.34 3.42
CA GLY A 12 19.50 8.81 3.37
C GLY A 12 18.87 9.40 2.09
N THR A 13 18.61 10.69 2.10
CA THR A 13 18.01 11.42 0.98
C THR A 13 18.92 11.36 -0.23
N VAL A 14 18.52 10.59 -1.23
CA VAL A 14 19.23 10.43 -2.51
C VAL A 14 19.31 11.76 -3.30
N ALA A 15 18.52 12.78 -2.91
CA ALA A 15 18.59 14.12 -3.52
C ALA A 15 20.00 14.73 -3.53
N ASP A 16 20.89 14.30 -2.60
CA ASP A 16 22.27 14.75 -2.52
C ASP A 16 23.30 13.66 -2.92
N ALA A 17 22.86 12.45 -3.29
CA ALA A 17 23.76 11.38 -3.65
C ALA A 17 24.33 11.62 -5.04
N LYS A 18 25.61 11.91 -5.09
CA LYS A 18 26.41 11.94 -6.33
C LYS A 18 27.16 10.63 -6.44
N GLY A 19 27.22 10.07 -7.65
CA GLY A 19 28.10 8.96 -7.96
C GLY A 19 29.56 9.30 -7.67
N ALA A 20 30.44 8.32 -7.65
CA ALA A 20 31.89 8.51 -7.43
C ALA A 20 32.53 9.49 -8.46
N ASP A 21 31.85 9.75 -9.57
CA ASP A 21 32.20 10.70 -10.63
C ASP A 21 31.56 12.10 -10.46
N GLY A 22 30.84 12.34 -9.37
CA GLY A 22 30.19 13.62 -9.06
C GLY A 22 28.91 13.91 -9.86
N ARG A 23 28.42 12.96 -10.68
CA ARG A 23 27.17 13.10 -11.44
C ARG A 23 25.96 12.68 -10.59
N PRO A 24 24.74 13.23 -10.86
CA PRO A 24 23.51 12.73 -10.25
C PRO A 24 23.38 11.22 -10.53
N ILE A 25 22.96 10.47 -9.52
CA ILE A 25 22.69 9.04 -9.67
C ILE A 25 21.47 8.88 -10.59
N GLY A 26 21.66 8.16 -11.70
CA GLY A 26 20.58 7.86 -12.64
C GLY A 26 19.64 6.76 -12.10
N ASP A 27 18.49 6.59 -12.76
CA ASP A 27 17.47 5.58 -12.40
C ASP A 27 18.07 4.16 -12.33
N ASP A 28 19.13 3.89 -13.10
CA ASP A 28 19.86 2.62 -13.10
C ASP A 28 20.86 2.48 -11.94
N ASP A 29 21.24 3.57 -11.29
CA ASP A 29 22.30 3.62 -10.28
C ASP A 29 21.79 3.59 -8.84
N VAL A 30 20.50 3.65 -8.60
CA VAL A 30 19.87 3.73 -7.26
C VAL A 30 20.24 2.60 -6.31
N ALA A 31 20.87 1.53 -6.82
CA ALA A 31 21.34 0.41 -6.02
C ALA A 31 22.70 -0.14 -6.50
N HIS A 32 23.65 0.72 -6.79
CA HIS A 32 25.00 0.31 -7.23
C HIS A 32 25.59 -0.76 -6.30
N GLY A 33 25.92 -1.92 -6.85
CA GLY A 33 26.52 -3.04 -6.13
C GLY A 33 25.54 -4.03 -5.48
N LYS A 34 24.21 -3.87 -5.63
CA LYS A 34 23.24 -4.87 -5.21
C LYS A 34 22.55 -5.51 -6.42
N GLU A 35 22.43 -6.84 -6.38
CA GLU A 35 21.69 -7.60 -7.39
C GLU A 35 20.24 -7.09 -7.43
N ARG A 36 19.76 -6.69 -8.60
CA ARG A 36 18.34 -6.34 -8.81
C ARG A 36 17.50 -7.59 -8.62
N LEU A 37 16.55 -7.54 -7.70
CA LEU A 37 15.63 -8.64 -7.45
C LEU A 37 14.44 -8.65 -8.41
N ALA A 38 14.19 -7.54 -9.11
CA ALA A 38 13.12 -7.41 -10.09
C ALA A 38 13.63 -6.68 -11.35
N HIS A 39 13.19 -7.13 -12.50
CA HIS A 39 13.46 -6.54 -13.81
C HIS A 39 12.14 -6.39 -14.56
N ILE A 40 11.84 -5.15 -14.96
CA ILE A 40 10.58 -4.76 -15.63
C ILE A 40 10.87 -4.57 -17.12
N ASP A 41 9.99 -5.08 -17.94
CA ASP A 41 9.95 -4.84 -19.39
C ASP A 41 8.49 -4.59 -19.83
N ASP A 42 8.26 -4.37 -21.13
CA ASP A 42 6.93 -4.04 -21.65
C ASP A 42 5.90 -5.15 -21.48
N ASP A 43 6.36 -6.40 -21.33
CA ASP A 43 5.49 -7.55 -21.19
C ASP A 43 5.19 -7.93 -19.73
N GLY A 44 5.97 -7.43 -18.77
CA GLY A 44 5.77 -7.76 -17.36
C GLY A 44 7.02 -7.64 -16.51
N VAL A 45 7.09 -8.44 -15.45
CA VAL A 45 8.14 -8.39 -14.43
C VAL A 45 8.77 -9.75 -14.20
N ASN A 46 10.08 -9.85 -14.31
CA ASN A 46 10.86 -10.98 -13.77
C ASN A 46 11.31 -10.62 -12.37
N PHE A 47 11.09 -11.50 -11.40
CA PHE A 47 11.63 -11.31 -10.07
C PHE A 47 12.21 -12.58 -9.48
N LYS A 48 13.18 -12.41 -8.59
CA LYS A 48 13.84 -13.50 -7.89
C LYS A 48 13.21 -13.68 -6.51
N SER A 49 12.75 -14.89 -6.22
CA SER A 49 12.23 -15.23 -4.90
C SER A 49 13.31 -15.05 -3.83
N HIS A 50 13.00 -14.32 -2.78
CA HIS A 50 13.89 -14.16 -1.62
C HIS A 50 13.97 -15.41 -0.74
N ILE A 51 13.08 -16.37 -0.95
CA ILE A 51 13.02 -17.62 -0.16
C ILE A 51 14.01 -18.65 -0.69
N ASN A 52 13.99 -18.87 -2.02
CA ASN A 52 14.75 -19.97 -2.64
C ASN A 52 15.54 -19.56 -3.89
N GLY A 53 15.51 -18.28 -4.25
CA GLY A 53 16.23 -17.76 -5.42
C GLY A 53 15.63 -18.10 -6.78
N SER A 54 14.46 -18.79 -6.84
CA SER A 54 13.79 -19.08 -8.11
C SER A 54 13.35 -17.82 -8.83
N ILE A 55 13.43 -17.84 -10.17
CA ILE A 55 12.96 -16.72 -11.00
C ILE A 55 11.50 -16.96 -11.37
N HIS A 56 10.70 -15.94 -11.18
CA HIS A 56 9.29 -15.92 -11.54
C HIS A 56 9.01 -14.82 -12.55
N ARG A 57 8.12 -15.11 -13.50
CA ARG A 57 7.60 -14.13 -14.46
C ARG A 57 6.15 -13.80 -14.11
N PHE A 58 5.86 -12.52 -13.95
CA PHE A 58 4.51 -11.99 -13.84
C PHE A 58 4.21 -11.11 -15.05
N THR A 59 3.05 -11.34 -15.66
CA THR A 59 2.47 -10.51 -16.70
C THR A 59 1.08 -10.05 -16.23
N PRO A 60 0.45 -9.09 -16.91
CA PRO A 60 -0.94 -8.73 -16.62
C PRO A 60 -1.88 -9.94 -16.55
N GLU A 61 -1.77 -10.86 -17.52
CA GLU A 61 -2.61 -12.06 -17.57
C GLU A 61 -2.36 -12.99 -16.40
N VAL A 62 -1.09 -13.25 -16.06
CA VAL A 62 -0.72 -14.09 -14.90
C VAL A 62 -1.25 -13.48 -13.61
N SER A 63 -1.17 -12.15 -13.47
CA SER A 63 -1.73 -11.45 -12.31
C SER A 63 -3.24 -11.66 -12.19
N MET A 64 -3.98 -11.53 -13.29
CA MET A 64 -5.43 -11.76 -13.27
C MET A 64 -5.77 -13.21 -12.95
N GLN A 65 -5.08 -14.18 -13.56
CA GLN A 65 -5.28 -15.61 -13.28
C GLN A 65 -5.08 -15.94 -11.81
N VAL A 66 -4.02 -15.43 -11.19
CA VAL A 66 -3.73 -15.65 -9.77
C VAL A 66 -4.82 -15.04 -8.89
N GLN A 67 -5.23 -13.80 -9.14
CA GLN A 67 -6.26 -13.11 -8.36
C GLN A 67 -7.62 -13.81 -8.49
N HIS A 68 -7.99 -14.26 -9.69
CA HIS A 68 -9.19 -15.08 -9.90
C HIS A 68 -9.15 -16.41 -9.14
N GLN A 69 -7.98 -17.08 -9.10
CA GLN A 69 -7.80 -18.34 -8.36
C GLN A 69 -7.85 -18.16 -6.85
N ILE A 70 -7.32 -17.05 -6.33
CA ILE A 70 -7.44 -16.67 -4.91
C ILE A 70 -8.91 -16.45 -4.54
N GLY A 71 -9.73 -15.98 -5.48
CA GLY A 71 -11.15 -15.73 -5.28
C GLY A 71 -11.43 -14.41 -4.56
N ALA A 72 -10.58 -13.41 -4.77
CA ALA A 72 -10.79 -12.06 -4.22
C ALA A 72 -12.08 -11.43 -4.77
N ASP A 73 -12.83 -10.72 -3.93
CA ASP A 73 -14.04 -10.01 -4.36
C ASP A 73 -13.70 -8.75 -5.16
N ILE A 74 -12.57 -8.11 -4.82
CA ILE A 74 -12.02 -6.95 -5.52
C ILE A 74 -10.57 -7.25 -5.89
N MET A 75 -10.23 -7.02 -7.15
CA MET A 75 -8.90 -7.21 -7.72
C MET A 75 -8.36 -5.89 -8.25
N PHE A 76 -7.03 -5.77 -8.33
CA PHE A 76 -6.37 -4.62 -8.94
C PHE A 76 -5.66 -5.03 -10.23
N ALA A 77 -5.76 -4.20 -11.25
CA ALA A 77 -4.99 -4.36 -12.46
C ALA A 77 -3.49 -4.34 -12.15
N PHE A 78 -2.73 -5.09 -12.92
CA PHE A 78 -1.27 -5.13 -12.80
C PHE A 78 -0.68 -3.80 -13.29
N ASP A 79 0.11 -3.14 -12.45
CA ASP A 79 0.64 -1.82 -12.69
C ASP A 79 2.14 -1.74 -12.38
N GLU A 80 2.80 -0.70 -12.82
CA GLU A 80 4.17 -0.41 -12.46
C GLU A 80 4.24 0.67 -11.38
N LEU A 81 4.56 0.25 -10.15
CA LEU A 81 4.84 1.16 -9.04
C LEU A 81 6.24 1.77 -9.21
N THR A 82 6.29 3.08 -9.41
CA THR A 82 7.53 3.86 -9.41
C THR A 82 7.88 4.39 -8.02
N THR A 83 9.09 4.93 -7.87
CA THR A 83 9.54 5.60 -6.66
C THR A 83 9.58 7.12 -6.84
N LEU A 84 9.68 7.88 -5.74
CA LEU A 84 9.87 9.33 -5.79
C LEU A 84 11.23 9.75 -6.39
N TYR A 85 12.15 8.81 -6.52
CA TYR A 85 13.52 9.03 -7.02
C TYR A 85 13.65 8.76 -8.52
N ASN A 86 12.65 8.16 -9.16
CA ASN A 86 12.65 7.96 -10.59
C ASN A 86 12.54 9.29 -11.33
N SER A 87 13.25 9.42 -12.43
CA SER A 87 13.16 10.60 -13.29
C SER A 87 11.74 10.81 -13.82
N ARG A 88 11.43 12.04 -14.19
CA ARG A 88 10.14 12.33 -14.81
C ARG A 88 9.91 11.51 -16.08
N GLY A 89 10.94 11.37 -16.94
CA GLY A 89 10.83 10.56 -18.14
C GLY A 89 10.47 9.10 -17.85
N TYR A 90 11.10 8.51 -16.81
CA TYR A 90 10.75 7.16 -16.39
C TYR A 90 9.31 7.07 -15.82
N GLN A 91 8.85 8.11 -15.12
CA GLN A 91 7.46 8.16 -14.64
C GLN A 91 6.45 8.16 -15.81
N GLU A 92 6.77 8.87 -16.89
CA GLU A 92 5.96 8.91 -18.11
C GLU A 92 5.93 7.54 -18.81
N GLU A 93 7.08 6.89 -18.98
CA GLU A 93 7.18 5.54 -19.56
C GLU A 93 6.44 4.48 -18.72
N ALA A 94 6.59 4.51 -17.40
CA ALA A 94 5.91 3.61 -16.47
C ALA A 94 4.38 3.80 -16.50
N LEU A 95 3.93 5.05 -16.66
CA LEU A 95 2.52 5.36 -16.80
C LEU A 95 1.93 4.80 -18.11
N GLU A 96 2.63 4.96 -19.23
CA GLU A 96 2.22 4.38 -20.52
C GLU A 96 2.16 2.85 -20.44
N ARG A 97 3.18 2.23 -19.85
CA ARG A 97 3.21 0.78 -19.61
C ARG A 97 2.05 0.32 -18.74
N THR A 98 1.75 1.03 -17.66
CA THR A 98 0.60 0.76 -16.78
C THR A 98 -0.71 0.82 -17.55
N CYS A 99 -0.92 1.79 -18.44
CA CYS A 99 -2.11 1.88 -19.28
C CYS A 99 -2.22 0.71 -20.26
N LEU A 100 -1.12 0.29 -20.90
CA LEU A 100 -1.11 -0.88 -21.79
C LEU A 100 -1.39 -2.18 -21.03
N TRP A 101 -0.83 -2.34 -19.84
CA TRP A 101 -1.09 -3.49 -18.97
C TRP A 101 -2.53 -3.51 -18.46
N ALA A 102 -3.12 -2.35 -18.21
CA ALA A 102 -4.53 -2.24 -17.83
C ALA A 102 -5.46 -2.85 -18.88
N LEU A 103 -5.24 -2.57 -20.17
CA LEU A 103 -6.01 -3.16 -21.28
C LEU A 103 -5.88 -4.69 -21.31
N ARG A 104 -4.68 -5.22 -21.08
CA ARG A 104 -4.43 -6.67 -21.03
C ARG A 104 -5.10 -7.30 -19.81
N CYS A 105 -5.08 -6.62 -18.66
CA CYS A 105 -5.79 -7.07 -17.45
C CYS A 105 -7.29 -7.16 -17.70
N ILE A 106 -7.90 -6.16 -18.33
CA ILE A 106 -9.32 -6.13 -18.67
C ILE A 106 -9.68 -7.32 -19.56
N ALA A 107 -8.95 -7.52 -20.66
CA ALA A 107 -9.21 -8.60 -21.59
C ALA A 107 -9.12 -9.99 -20.91
N GLU A 108 -8.12 -10.21 -20.08
CA GLU A 108 -7.98 -11.49 -19.37
C GLU A 108 -9.02 -11.64 -18.26
N HIS A 109 -9.37 -10.56 -17.57
CA HIS A 109 -10.43 -10.57 -16.56
C HIS A 109 -11.80 -10.92 -17.17
N GLU A 110 -12.15 -10.33 -18.31
CA GLU A 110 -13.38 -10.66 -19.04
C GLU A 110 -13.40 -12.12 -19.45
N ARG A 111 -12.32 -12.62 -20.06
CA ARG A 111 -12.20 -14.04 -20.44
C ARG A 111 -12.38 -14.98 -19.25
N LEU A 112 -11.73 -14.70 -18.12
CA LEU A 112 -11.82 -15.52 -16.91
C LEU A 112 -13.20 -15.42 -16.25
N THR A 113 -13.85 -14.28 -16.33
CA THR A 113 -15.21 -14.07 -15.82
C THR A 113 -16.23 -14.90 -16.58
N ASP A 114 -16.14 -14.94 -17.91
CA ASP A 114 -17.01 -15.76 -18.78
C ASP A 114 -16.85 -17.26 -18.49
N GLU A 115 -15.64 -17.71 -18.13
CA GLU A 115 -15.37 -19.11 -17.77
C GLU A 115 -15.90 -19.47 -16.36
N ARG A 116 -16.22 -18.50 -15.51
CA ARG A 116 -16.63 -18.68 -14.10
C ARG A 116 -18.13 -18.85 -13.91
N THR A 117 -18.78 -19.66 -14.71
CA THR A 117 -20.24 -19.88 -14.65
C THR A 117 -20.70 -20.22 -13.22
N GLY A 118 -21.68 -19.45 -12.72
CA GLY A 118 -22.32 -19.69 -11.41
C GLY A 118 -21.51 -19.28 -10.18
N LYS A 119 -20.39 -18.58 -10.34
CA LYS A 119 -19.62 -17.99 -9.24
C LYS A 119 -19.93 -16.50 -9.08
N PRO A 120 -19.73 -15.92 -7.86
CA PRO A 120 -19.89 -14.49 -7.65
C PRO A 120 -18.99 -13.67 -8.59
N TYR A 121 -19.45 -12.48 -8.96
CA TYR A 121 -18.66 -11.51 -9.69
C TYR A 121 -17.44 -11.06 -8.86
N GLN A 122 -16.33 -10.83 -9.52
CA GLN A 122 -15.12 -10.26 -8.94
C GLN A 122 -14.87 -8.90 -9.61
N ALA A 123 -14.87 -7.83 -8.83
CA ALA A 123 -14.64 -6.50 -9.36
C ALA A 123 -13.17 -6.28 -9.73
N LEU A 124 -12.91 -5.56 -10.83
CA LEU A 124 -11.58 -5.16 -11.25
C LEU A 124 -11.40 -3.65 -11.13
N PHE A 125 -10.40 -3.22 -10.36
CA PHE A 125 -10.04 -1.82 -10.16
C PHE A 125 -8.78 -1.47 -10.97
N GLY A 126 -8.82 -0.33 -11.67
CA GLY A 126 -7.65 0.26 -12.29
C GLY A 126 -6.74 0.94 -11.26
N VAL A 127 -5.44 1.04 -11.52
CA VAL A 127 -4.49 1.67 -10.59
C VAL A 127 -3.95 2.97 -11.19
N ILE A 128 -4.22 4.07 -10.48
CA ILE A 128 -3.79 5.42 -10.87
C ILE A 128 -2.38 5.69 -10.34
N GLN A 129 -1.43 5.80 -11.26
CA GLN A 129 -0.05 6.19 -11.00
C GLN A 129 0.21 7.66 -11.38
N GLY A 130 1.45 8.14 -11.35
CA GLY A 130 1.83 9.50 -11.74
C GLY A 130 2.65 10.25 -10.69
N ALA A 131 3.12 9.55 -9.65
CA ALA A 131 3.96 10.10 -8.56
C ALA A 131 3.39 11.42 -7.98
N GLN A 132 4.19 12.48 -7.93
CA GLN A 132 3.81 13.80 -7.42
C GLN A 132 3.46 14.81 -8.52
N TYR A 133 3.35 14.36 -9.78
CA TYR A 133 3.10 15.25 -10.92
C TYR A 133 1.61 15.34 -11.22
N GLU A 134 1.03 16.53 -11.08
CA GLU A 134 -0.39 16.78 -11.32
C GLU A 134 -0.84 16.37 -12.72
N ASP A 135 -0.08 16.79 -13.74
CA ASP A 135 -0.39 16.49 -15.14
C ASP A 135 -0.39 14.98 -15.43
N LEU A 136 0.55 14.22 -14.83
CA LEU A 136 0.60 12.76 -14.97
C LEU A 136 -0.56 12.08 -14.22
N ARG A 137 -0.90 12.54 -13.01
CA ARG A 137 -2.05 12.05 -12.25
C ARG A 137 -3.36 12.25 -13.00
N ARG A 138 -3.56 13.49 -13.51
CA ARG A 138 -4.76 13.81 -14.29
C ARG A 138 -4.80 13.02 -15.61
N LYS A 139 -3.65 12.86 -16.29
CA LYS A 139 -3.55 12.02 -17.48
C LYS A 139 -3.95 10.56 -17.16
N ALA A 140 -3.37 9.96 -16.12
CA ALA A 140 -3.70 8.61 -15.68
C ALA A 140 -5.20 8.44 -15.39
N CYS A 141 -5.81 9.42 -14.70
CA CYS A 141 -7.23 9.38 -14.38
C CYS A 141 -8.11 9.44 -15.64
N ARG A 142 -7.77 10.24 -16.63
CA ARG A 142 -8.51 10.29 -17.91
C ARG A 142 -8.33 9.00 -18.72
N ASP A 143 -7.09 8.55 -18.88
CA ASP A 143 -6.79 7.36 -19.69
C ASP A 143 -7.44 6.09 -19.13
N LEU A 144 -7.39 5.89 -17.79
CA LEU A 144 -8.00 4.72 -17.16
C LEU A 144 -9.48 4.94 -16.82
N GLY A 145 -9.91 6.17 -16.60
CA GLY A 145 -11.28 6.53 -16.23
C GLY A 145 -12.32 6.12 -17.26
N ASP A 146 -11.94 6.15 -18.54
CA ASP A 146 -12.76 5.73 -19.69
C ASP A 146 -12.76 4.20 -19.88
N MET A 147 -11.89 3.46 -19.20
CA MET A 147 -11.85 1.99 -19.28
C MET A 147 -12.95 1.34 -18.42
N PRO A 148 -13.38 0.10 -18.73
CA PRO A 148 -14.46 -0.57 -18.01
C PRO A 148 -14.05 -1.15 -16.65
N PHE A 149 -13.35 -0.37 -15.84
CA PHE A 149 -13.06 -0.72 -14.45
C PHE A 149 -14.27 -0.48 -13.54
N ASP A 150 -14.43 -1.31 -12.51
CA ASP A 150 -15.47 -1.15 -11.49
C ASP A 150 -15.14 -0.04 -10.48
N GLY A 151 -13.86 0.28 -10.32
CA GLY A 151 -13.37 1.31 -9.41
C GLY A 151 -11.89 1.61 -9.67
N PHE A 152 -11.28 2.44 -8.83
CA PHE A 152 -9.91 2.88 -9.01
C PHE A 152 -9.13 2.86 -7.70
N GLY A 153 -7.91 2.32 -7.73
CA GLY A 153 -6.92 2.45 -6.67
C GLY A 153 -6.01 3.63 -6.96
N ILE A 154 -5.88 4.55 -6.02
CA ILE A 154 -4.91 5.64 -6.09
C ILE A 154 -3.61 5.11 -5.46
N GLY A 155 -2.64 4.84 -6.32
CA GLY A 155 -1.35 4.25 -5.97
C GLY A 155 -0.19 5.22 -6.11
N GLY A 156 1.01 4.66 -6.07
CA GLY A 156 2.26 5.38 -6.29
C GLY A 156 2.90 5.90 -5.01
N ALA A 157 4.20 6.10 -5.10
CA ALA A 157 4.94 6.77 -4.04
C ALA A 157 4.56 8.24 -4.00
N LEU A 158 4.19 8.73 -2.82
CA LEU A 158 3.84 10.13 -2.58
C LEU A 158 4.38 10.58 -1.22
N GLU A 159 4.68 11.86 -1.11
CA GLU A 159 5.00 12.49 0.17
C GLU A 159 3.70 12.71 0.95
N LYS A 160 3.77 12.46 2.26
CA LYS A 160 2.62 12.58 3.15
C LYS A 160 1.96 13.95 3.09
N GLU A 161 2.77 14.99 2.99
CA GLU A 161 2.35 16.39 2.92
C GLU A 161 1.49 16.69 1.68
N ASN A 162 1.71 15.95 0.60
CA ASN A 162 1.02 16.11 -0.69
C ASN A 162 -0.20 15.20 -0.84
N LEU A 163 -0.46 14.30 0.11
CA LEU A 163 -1.50 13.26 0.03
C LEU A 163 -2.87 13.84 -0.37
N GLY A 164 -3.38 14.81 0.39
CA GLY A 164 -4.71 15.40 0.12
C GLY A 164 -4.80 16.07 -1.25
N THR A 165 -3.75 16.75 -1.67
CA THR A 165 -3.68 17.40 -2.99
C THR A 165 -3.71 16.38 -4.12
N ILE A 166 -2.93 15.31 -4.02
CA ILE A 166 -2.87 14.26 -5.05
C ILE A 166 -4.20 13.52 -5.14
N VAL A 167 -4.80 13.16 -4.00
CA VAL A 167 -6.10 12.50 -3.95
C VAL A 167 -7.18 13.37 -4.61
N ARG A 168 -7.19 14.68 -4.33
CA ARG A 168 -8.13 15.62 -4.92
C ARG A 168 -7.99 15.72 -6.45
N TRP A 169 -6.76 15.79 -6.99
CA TRP A 169 -6.56 15.78 -8.46
C TRP A 169 -7.18 14.52 -9.10
N CYS A 170 -7.02 13.37 -8.45
CA CYS A 170 -7.61 12.13 -8.94
C CYS A 170 -9.15 12.15 -8.81
N ALA A 171 -9.68 12.64 -7.69
CA ALA A 171 -11.12 12.69 -7.45
C ALA A 171 -11.86 13.66 -8.40
N GLU A 172 -11.20 14.72 -8.84
CA GLU A 172 -11.73 15.70 -9.82
C GLU A 172 -11.85 15.12 -11.24
N GLU A 173 -11.03 14.15 -11.60
CA GLU A 173 -10.99 13.55 -12.95
C GLU A 173 -11.72 12.20 -13.05
N LEU A 174 -11.70 11.40 -11.98
CA LEU A 174 -12.29 10.06 -11.98
C LEU A 174 -13.83 10.11 -11.89
N PRO A 175 -14.53 9.15 -12.52
CA PRO A 175 -15.99 9.05 -12.44
C PRO A 175 -16.49 9.02 -10.99
N GLU A 176 -17.39 9.93 -10.62
CA GLU A 176 -17.94 10.06 -9.27
C GLU A 176 -18.67 8.79 -8.81
N ALA A 177 -19.34 8.12 -9.72
CA ALA A 177 -20.13 6.91 -9.44
C ALA A 177 -19.27 5.65 -9.17
N LYS A 178 -17.96 5.70 -9.39
CA LYS A 178 -17.06 4.57 -9.17
C LYS A 178 -16.26 4.74 -7.88
N PRO A 179 -16.13 3.67 -7.07
CA PRO A 179 -15.37 3.72 -5.83
C PRO A 179 -13.90 4.05 -6.06
N ARG A 180 -13.34 4.84 -5.14
CA ARG A 180 -11.93 5.21 -5.09
C ARG A 180 -11.30 4.63 -3.83
N HIS A 181 -10.24 3.88 -4.02
CA HIS A 181 -9.47 3.20 -2.99
C HIS A 181 -8.08 3.83 -2.86
N LEU A 182 -7.64 4.17 -1.66
CA LEU A 182 -6.31 4.73 -1.41
C LEU A 182 -5.36 3.62 -0.94
N LEU A 183 -4.41 3.28 -1.80
CA LEU A 183 -3.52 2.14 -1.60
C LEU A 183 -2.43 2.41 -0.55
N GLY A 184 -2.35 1.54 0.46
CA GLY A 184 -1.25 1.49 1.42
C GLY A 184 -1.19 2.61 2.45
N ILE A 185 -2.22 3.43 2.58
CA ILE A 185 -2.29 4.58 3.49
C ILE A 185 -3.18 4.27 4.69
N SER A 186 -2.70 4.61 5.92
CA SER A 186 -3.40 4.13 7.09
C SER A 186 -3.04 4.67 8.45
N GLU A 187 -2.25 5.68 8.54
CA GLU A 187 -2.23 6.40 9.81
C GLU A 187 -3.60 7.08 9.97
N PRO A 188 -4.17 7.15 11.19
CA PRO A 188 -5.50 7.71 11.42
C PRO A 188 -5.74 9.07 10.75
N ASP A 189 -4.76 9.98 10.87
CA ASP A 189 -4.87 11.32 10.28
C ASP A 189 -4.94 11.28 8.74
N ASP A 190 -4.21 10.35 8.12
CA ASP A 190 -4.16 10.22 6.66
C ASP A 190 -5.48 9.65 6.09
N ILE A 191 -6.19 8.82 6.87
CA ILE A 191 -7.53 8.34 6.51
C ILE A 191 -8.50 9.51 6.41
N PHE A 192 -8.51 10.43 7.39
CA PHE A 192 -9.36 11.62 7.33
C PHE A 192 -9.01 12.52 6.15
N VAL A 193 -7.72 12.74 5.90
CA VAL A 193 -7.27 13.50 4.71
C VAL A 193 -7.77 12.84 3.42
N GLY A 194 -7.71 11.50 3.32
CA GLY A 194 -8.23 10.77 2.16
C GLY A 194 -9.73 10.93 1.98
N LEU A 195 -10.52 10.77 3.06
CA LEU A 195 -11.98 10.94 3.06
C LEU A 195 -12.39 12.36 2.64
N GLU A 196 -11.77 13.39 3.21
CA GLU A 196 -12.04 14.80 2.89
C GLU A 196 -11.75 15.13 1.42
N ASN A 197 -10.87 14.37 0.76
CA ASN A 197 -10.50 14.58 -0.63
C ASN A 197 -11.12 13.56 -1.61
N GLY A 198 -12.07 12.72 -1.16
CA GLY A 198 -12.93 11.92 -2.03
C GLY A 198 -12.54 10.46 -2.22
N VAL A 199 -11.83 9.88 -1.26
CA VAL A 199 -11.57 8.44 -1.18
C VAL A 199 -12.53 7.79 -0.19
N TYR A 200 -12.91 6.54 -0.41
CA TYR A 200 -13.92 5.85 0.40
C TYR A 200 -13.41 4.57 1.06
N THR A 201 -12.37 3.96 0.53
CA THR A 201 -11.82 2.71 1.06
C THR A 201 -10.29 2.77 1.12
N PHE A 202 -9.73 1.99 2.04
CA PHE A 202 -8.29 2.01 2.35
C PHE A 202 -7.78 0.59 2.62
N ASP A 203 -6.52 0.35 2.33
CA ASP A 203 -5.80 -0.80 2.86
C ASP A 203 -4.56 -0.36 3.60
N CYS A 204 -4.17 -1.12 4.63
CA CYS A 204 -2.94 -0.84 5.31
C CYS A 204 -2.40 -1.91 6.24
N VAL A 205 -1.10 -1.96 6.25
CA VAL A 205 -0.32 -2.78 7.17
C VAL A 205 0.05 -2.07 8.49
N SER A 206 -0.15 -0.74 8.60
CA SER A 206 0.30 0.04 9.77
C SER A 206 -0.26 -0.47 11.10
N PRO A 207 -1.57 -0.75 11.26
CA PRO A 207 -2.11 -1.17 12.54
C PRO A 207 -1.34 -2.37 13.12
N THR A 208 -1.14 -3.42 12.33
CA THR A 208 -0.40 -4.62 12.76
C THR A 208 1.10 -4.39 12.82
N ARG A 209 1.67 -3.61 11.89
CA ARG A 209 3.11 -3.32 11.88
C ARG A 209 3.53 -2.56 13.12
N VAL A 210 2.84 -1.49 13.50
CA VAL A 210 3.18 -0.70 14.70
C VAL A 210 2.87 -1.49 15.98
N ALA A 211 1.80 -2.31 15.97
CA ALA A 211 1.47 -3.20 17.07
C ALA A 211 2.62 -4.17 17.38
N ARG A 212 3.20 -4.81 16.36
CA ARG A 212 4.37 -5.70 16.54
C ARG A 212 5.59 -4.99 17.14
N ASN A 213 5.65 -3.67 17.05
CA ASN A 213 6.67 -2.83 17.67
C ASN A 213 6.18 -2.16 18.97
N ALA A 214 5.19 -2.76 19.63
CA ALA A 214 4.63 -2.32 20.91
C ALA A 214 3.97 -0.91 20.87
N ALA A 215 3.64 -0.39 19.68
CA ALA A 215 2.95 0.88 19.53
C ALA A 215 1.44 0.65 19.40
N LEU A 216 0.67 1.32 20.26
CA LEU A 216 -0.78 1.16 20.38
C LEU A 216 -1.49 2.47 20.06
N TYR A 217 -2.63 2.39 19.39
CA TYR A 217 -3.48 3.54 19.11
C TYR A 217 -4.37 3.90 20.30
N SER A 218 -4.64 5.18 20.46
CA SER A 218 -5.63 5.71 21.41
C SER A 218 -6.23 7.01 20.83
N PRO A 219 -7.36 7.50 21.39
CA PRO A 219 -7.95 8.77 20.95
C PRO A 219 -7.02 9.99 21.10
N THR A 220 -6.00 9.88 21.95
CA THR A 220 -5.01 10.94 22.19
C THR A 220 -3.70 10.73 21.39
N GLY A 221 -3.71 9.79 20.44
CA GLY A 221 -2.55 9.45 19.63
C GLY A 221 -1.90 8.11 19.97
N ARG A 222 -0.79 7.83 19.32
CA ARG A 222 -0.05 6.57 19.45
C ARG A 222 0.95 6.61 20.59
N PHE A 223 1.04 5.52 21.37
CA PHE A 223 2.03 5.39 22.45
C PHE A 223 2.69 4.01 22.44
N ASN A 224 3.91 3.94 22.99
CA ASN A 224 4.62 2.66 23.13
C ASN A 224 4.39 2.07 24.53
N VAL A 225 3.80 0.87 24.59
CA VAL A 225 3.41 0.20 25.83
C VAL A 225 4.62 -0.31 26.64
N THR A 226 5.82 -0.42 26.05
CA THR A 226 7.02 -0.83 26.78
C THR A 226 7.58 0.25 27.71
N ASN A 227 7.04 1.47 27.66
CA ASN A 227 7.44 2.57 28.53
C ASN A 227 7.31 2.18 30.02
N ALA A 228 8.24 2.64 30.85
CA ALA A 228 8.31 2.32 32.27
C ALA A 228 7.03 2.70 33.04
N ARG A 229 6.34 3.77 32.67
CA ARG A 229 5.09 4.23 33.28
C ARG A 229 3.98 3.18 33.31
N PHE A 230 4.01 2.22 32.36
CA PHE A 230 2.99 1.16 32.26
C PHE A 230 3.35 -0.11 33.05
N LYS A 231 4.45 -0.12 33.86
CA LYS A 231 4.90 -1.30 34.60
C LYS A 231 3.85 -1.83 35.59
N ALA A 232 3.10 -0.94 36.21
CA ALA A 232 2.03 -1.25 37.17
C ALA A 232 0.71 -0.60 36.77
N ASP A 233 0.46 -0.40 35.49
CA ASP A 233 -0.77 0.18 34.96
C ASP A 233 -1.75 -0.96 34.62
N PHE A 234 -2.71 -1.22 35.50
CA PHE A 234 -3.70 -2.28 35.37
C PHE A 234 -4.97 -1.84 34.62
N SER A 235 -4.96 -0.68 33.99
CA SER A 235 -6.03 -0.22 33.13
C SER A 235 -5.93 -0.88 31.71
N PRO A 236 -7.04 -0.89 30.94
CA PRO A 236 -7.01 -1.31 29.54
C PRO A 236 -6.16 -0.37 28.69
N ILE A 237 -5.89 -0.74 27.44
CA ILE A 237 -5.16 0.13 26.50
C ILE A 237 -5.88 1.47 26.37
N TYR A 238 -7.20 1.42 26.28
CA TYR A 238 -8.05 2.60 26.17
C TYR A 238 -9.41 2.31 26.83
N GLU A 239 -9.87 3.22 27.70
CA GLU A 239 -11.18 3.11 28.36
C GLU A 239 -12.31 3.21 27.34
N GLY A 240 -13.27 2.28 27.42
CA GLY A 240 -14.40 2.20 26.49
C GLY A 240 -14.10 1.49 25.16
N CYS A 241 -12.91 0.93 25.00
CA CYS A 241 -12.64 0.02 23.87
C CYS A 241 -13.22 -1.36 24.16
N ASP A 242 -14.00 -1.87 23.21
CA ASP A 242 -14.69 -3.16 23.27
C ASP A 242 -13.88 -4.34 22.68
N CYS A 243 -12.64 -4.11 22.24
CA CYS A 243 -11.83 -5.17 21.67
C CYS A 243 -11.48 -6.23 22.71
N TYR A 244 -11.24 -7.46 22.24
CA TYR A 244 -10.85 -8.58 23.10
C TYR A 244 -9.67 -8.25 24.03
N THR A 245 -8.66 -7.53 23.52
CA THR A 245 -7.49 -7.15 24.31
C THR A 245 -7.86 -6.22 25.47
N CYS A 246 -8.63 -5.16 25.21
CA CYS A 246 -8.99 -4.19 26.24
C CYS A 246 -9.94 -4.76 27.31
N THR A 247 -10.79 -5.71 26.93
CA THR A 247 -11.76 -6.33 27.84
C THR A 247 -11.17 -7.42 28.72
N HIS A 248 -9.99 -7.98 28.37
CA HIS A 248 -9.39 -9.12 29.08
C HIS A 248 -7.99 -8.84 29.64
N TYR A 249 -7.29 -7.83 29.14
CA TYR A 249 -5.89 -7.61 29.48
C TYR A 249 -5.60 -6.14 29.82
N THR A 250 -4.49 -5.92 30.55
CA THR A 250 -4.07 -4.61 31.01
C THR A 250 -2.80 -4.15 30.30
N ARG A 251 -2.52 -2.84 30.34
CA ARG A 251 -1.26 -2.28 29.82
C ARG A 251 -0.03 -2.91 30.50
N ALA A 252 -0.10 -3.17 31.82
CA ALA A 252 0.99 -3.81 32.55
C ALA A 252 1.28 -5.22 32.03
N TYR A 253 0.24 -6.02 31.74
CA TYR A 253 0.39 -7.36 31.18
C TYR A 253 0.96 -7.34 29.76
N LEU A 254 0.44 -6.48 28.88
CA LEU A 254 0.99 -6.30 27.53
C LEU A 254 2.46 -5.90 27.58
N ARG A 255 2.79 -4.92 28.45
CA ARG A 255 4.18 -4.53 28.65
C ARG A 255 5.05 -5.69 29.08
N HIS A 256 4.57 -6.51 30.02
CA HIS A 256 5.28 -7.70 30.48
C HIS A 256 5.55 -8.65 29.30
N LEU A 257 4.55 -8.98 28.50
CA LEU A 257 4.69 -9.85 27.34
C LEU A 257 5.73 -9.31 26.32
N PHE A 258 5.68 -8.01 26.00
CA PHE A 258 6.68 -7.41 25.10
C PHE A 258 8.10 -7.44 25.70
N LYS A 259 8.25 -7.28 27.01
CA LYS A 259 9.56 -7.36 27.66
C LYS A 259 10.09 -8.77 27.78
N ALA A 260 9.21 -9.76 27.80
CA ALA A 260 9.52 -11.19 27.79
C ALA A 260 9.69 -11.77 26.38
N ASP A 261 9.56 -10.92 25.34
CA ASP A 261 9.60 -11.31 23.92
C ASP A 261 8.57 -12.39 23.55
N GLU A 262 7.40 -12.33 24.19
CA GLU A 262 6.31 -13.27 23.93
C GLU A 262 5.51 -12.85 22.66
N ARG A 263 5.31 -13.78 21.72
CA ARG A 263 4.58 -13.51 20.47
C ARG A 263 3.13 -13.09 20.70
N LEU A 264 2.51 -13.54 21.79
CA LEU A 264 1.17 -13.14 22.19
C LEU A 264 1.03 -11.62 22.34
N ALA A 265 2.10 -10.91 22.74
CA ALA A 265 2.11 -9.46 22.81
C ALA A 265 1.71 -8.79 21.49
N ALA A 266 2.35 -9.22 20.40
CA ALA A 266 2.08 -8.70 19.06
C ALA A 266 0.65 -9.02 18.58
N THR A 267 0.14 -10.21 18.88
CA THR A 267 -1.22 -10.62 18.56
C THR A 267 -2.26 -9.74 19.27
N LEU A 268 -2.15 -9.60 20.59
CA LEU A 268 -3.07 -8.81 21.40
C LEU A 268 -3.02 -7.31 21.01
N ALA A 269 -1.83 -6.79 20.75
CA ALA A 269 -1.64 -5.43 20.28
C ALA A 269 -2.28 -5.19 18.89
N SER A 270 -2.15 -6.17 17.97
CA SER A 270 -2.77 -6.10 16.65
C SER A 270 -4.30 -6.13 16.73
N ILE A 271 -4.90 -7.00 17.53
CA ILE A 271 -6.36 -7.04 17.77
C ILE A 271 -6.88 -5.67 18.21
N HIS A 272 -6.17 -5.00 19.10
CA HIS A 272 -6.58 -3.68 19.56
C HIS A 272 -6.44 -2.62 18.44
N ASN A 273 -5.29 -2.56 17.77
CA ASN A 273 -5.04 -1.55 16.74
C ASN A 273 -6.00 -1.70 15.55
N GLU A 274 -6.29 -2.92 15.12
CA GLU A 274 -7.27 -3.21 14.07
C GLU A 274 -8.67 -2.73 14.49
N ARG A 275 -9.13 -3.11 15.69
CA ARG A 275 -10.43 -2.66 16.20
C ARG A 275 -10.53 -1.14 16.32
N PHE A 276 -9.41 -0.49 16.70
CA PHE A 276 -9.36 0.98 16.80
C PHE A 276 -9.61 1.63 15.44
N ILE A 277 -8.91 1.17 14.40
CA ILE A 277 -9.06 1.73 13.03
C ILE A 277 -10.46 1.44 12.48
N VAL A 278 -10.95 0.20 12.58
CA VAL A 278 -12.29 -0.15 12.10
C VAL A 278 -13.36 0.71 12.79
N ARG A 279 -13.30 0.83 14.11
CA ARG A 279 -14.27 1.67 14.85
C ARG A 279 -14.18 3.17 14.53
N MET A 280 -13.03 3.62 14.03
CA MET A 280 -12.85 5.03 13.66
C MET A 280 -13.56 5.36 12.34
N VAL A 281 -13.72 4.38 11.44
CA VAL A 281 -14.35 4.57 10.13
C VAL A 281 -15.82 4.11 10.09
N ASP A 282 -16.28 3.35 11.10
CA ASP A 282 -17.70 3.02 11.34
C ASP A 282 -18.46 4.25 11.88
#